data_bb1356059154ce52cfcf70f49ef4717b
#
_entry.id   bb1356059154ce52cfcf70f49ef4717b
#
_cell.length_a   1.000
_cell.length_b   1.000
_cell.length_c   1.000
_cell.angle_alpha   90.00
_cell.angle_beta   90.00
_cell.angle_gamma   90.00
#
_symmetry.space_group_name_H-M   'P 1'
#
loop_
_entity.id
_entity.type
_entity.pdbx_description
1 polymer ?
#
loop_
_entity_poly.entity_id
_entity_poly.type
_entity_poly.pdbx_seq_one_letter_code
_entity_poly.pdbx_strand_id
1 'polypeptide(L)'
;MSQIPNLDNAPINLNSIRSKAKNELLNIVKNIRGKKCLVIDPKLSGSISLIVQTAELKDNGAEELRYLTAEPIQTELTKVIYIVRSQLDLIKSICSHIHNDTSKGIHREYFLYFVPRRAVACEKILEEEKVYELLSIGECPLYLIPLDEDILSFELDLANKEYLVDGDATSLWHIAKAIHSMEFSFGVIPNVRAKGKASTRVAEILNRMQAEEPVDTSDAGIPEINTLILLDREVDMVTPMCSQLTYEGLLDELLGINNGAVELDAPIMGIQQEGKKIKVPLNSSDKLFKEIRDLNFEVVVQVDPFMLSVLRQKATSMKQDYTEISTTTQTVSELKDFVKKLNSLPEMTRHINLAQHLSRFTSKPLFLGKLDMEQTLVEAQSFDICFDYIEEMIHKQEPLINVLRLLILLSITNSGLPKRNFDYLRREFLHSYGFEHIATLNNLEKAGLFKKQDSKSNWLTIKRALQLVVEDTDTANPNDISYVFSGYAPLSIRLVQQAIRSGWRPIEEILKLLPGPHSEMKKGRFASIPSYDTLSGSLNTSEKLADGRRSLVLVVFIGGVTFAEISALRFLSSQEGMAYDVIVGTTKIVNGKTLIESFFDKLGG
;
A
#
# COMPACT_ATOMS: atom_id res chain seq x y z
N MET A 1 1.01 7.37 -21.91
CA MET A 1 -0.07 6.68 -21.20
C MET A 1 -0.43 7.46 -19.96
N SER A 2 -1.70 7.61 -19.64
CA SER A 2 -2.17 8.29 -18.42
C SER A 2 -1.73 7.49 -17.20
N GLN A 3 -1.14 8.15 -16.18
CA GLN A 3 -0.87 7.51 -14.89
C GLN A 3 -2.15 7.28 -14.09
N ILE A 4 -3.23 7.97 -14.44
CA ILE A 4 -4.52 7.88 -13.76
C ILE A 4 -5.17 6.55 -14.15
N PRO A 5 -5.41 5.64 -13.18
CA PRO A 5 -6.02 4.35 -13.46
C PRO A 5 -7.47 4.51 -13.90
N ASN A 6 -7.93 3.63 -14.79
CA ASN A 6 -9.35 3.50 -15.10
C ASN A 6 -10.04 2.77 -13.92
N LEU A 7 -11.12 3.35 -13.38
CA LEU A 7 -11.88 2.81 -12.25
C LEU A 7 -13.29 2.32 -12.65
N ASP A 8 -13.57 2.20 -13.95
CA ASP A 8 -14.92 1.86 -14.43
C ASP A 8 -15.35 0.43 -14.07
N ASN A 9 -14.38 -0.46 -13.83
CA ASN A 9 -14.63 -1.85 -13.42
C ASN A 9 -14.54 -2.06 -11.89
N ALA A 10 -14.40 -0.99 -11.10
CA ALA A 10 -14.38 -1.10 -9.65
C ALA A 10 -15.71 -1.64 -9.11
N PRO A 11 -15.71 -2.40 -8.00
CA PRO A 11 -16.93 -2.96 -7.42
C PRO A 11 -17.95 -1.91 -6.97
N ILE A 12 -17.50 -0.69 -6.67
CA ILE A 12 -18.33 0.49 -6.39
C ILE A 12 -17.83 1.69 -7.20
N ASN A 13 -18.59 2.76 -7.21
CA ASN A 13 -18.24 3.98 -7.95
C ASN A 13 -17.06 4.74 -7.31
N LEU A 14 -15.84 4.21 -7.44
CA LEU A 14 -14.61 4.89 -6.97
C LEU A 14 -14.32 6.19 -7.73
N ASN A 15 -14.89 6.38 -8.93
CA ASN A 15 -14.79 7.64 -9.65
C ASN A 15 -15.43 8.81 -8.87
N SER A 16 -16.46 8.55 -8.03
CA SER A 16 -17.07 9.57 -7.17
C SER A 16 -16.08 10.07 -6.12
N ILE A 17 -15.29 9.18 -5.52
CA ILE A 17 -14.23 9.51 -4.54
C ILE A 17 -13.15 10.36 -5.22
N ARG A 18 -12.67 9.91 -6.38
CA ARG A 18 -11.67 10.65 -7.16
C ARG A 18 -12.16 12.04 -7.55
N SER A 19 -13.39 12.13 -8.04
CA SER A 19 -13.98 13.41 -8.46
C SER A 19 -14.14 14.38 -7.30
N LYS A 20 -14.52 13.89 -6.12
CA LYS A 20 -14.60 14.69 -4.89
C LYS A 20 -13.22 15.25 -4.52
N ALA A 21 -12.20 14.38 -4.44
CA ALA A 21 -10.82 14.77 -4.15
C ALA A 21 -10.28 15.78 -5.19
N LYS A 22 -10.55 15.54 -6.47
CA LYS A 22 -10.19 16.44 -7.57
C LYS A 22 -10.85 17.82 -7.42
N ASN A 23 -12.14 17.85 -7.14
CA ASN A 23 -12.87 19.11 -7.01
C ASN A 23 -12.37 19.93 -5.81
N GLU A 24 -12.08 19.29 -4.67
CA GLU A 24 -11.48 19.96 -3.51
C GLU A 24 -10.15 20.63 -3.88
N LEU A 25 -9.26 19.92 -4.56
CA LEU A 25 -7.98 20.45 -4.99
C LEU A 25 -8.13 21.59 -6.03
N LEU A 26 -8.99 21.39 -7.04
CA LEU A 26 -9.21 22.41 -8.07
C LEU A 26 -9.90 23.67 -7.50
N ASN A 27 -10.79 23.54 -6.52
CA ASN A 27 -11.43 24.68 -5.86
C ASN A 27 -10.41 25.55 -5.13
N ILE A 28 -9.42 24.95 -4.46
CA ILE A 28 -8.30 25.69 -3.85
C ILE A 28 -7.60 26.55 -4.90
N VAL A 29 -7.25 25.94 -6.03
CA VAL A 29 -6.51 26.64 -7.10
C VAL A 29 -7.39 27.71 -7.77
N LYS A 30 -8.68 27.45 -8.01
CA LYS A 30 -9.63 28.38 -8.65
C LYS A 30 -9.96 29.61 -7.78
N ASN A 31 -10.10 29.42 -6.48
CA ASN A 31 -10.48 30.50 -5.55
C ASN A 31 -9.41 31.61 -5.47
N ILE A 32 -8.17 31.27 -5.77
CA ILE A 32 -7.09 32.24 -5.81
C ILE A 32 -6.95 32.76 -7.26
N ARG A 33 -7.39 33.98 -7.51
CA ARG A 33 -7.39 34.57 -8.86
C ARG A 33 -5.99 34.89 -9.35
N GLY A 34 -5.77 34.78 -10.66
CA GLY A 34 -4.53 35.14 -11.35
C GLY A 34 -3.54 33.96 -11.45
N LYS A 35 -2.38 34.27 -12.03
CA LYS A 35 -1.27 33.32 -12.21
C LYS A 35 -0.59 33.04 -10.88
N LYS A 36 -0.26 31.79 -10.61
CA LYS A 36 0.29 31.34 -9.32
C LYS A 36 1.30 30.22 -9.49
N CYS A 37 2.25 30.16 -8.58
CA CYS A 37 3.18 29.04 -8.41
C CYS A 37 2.58 28.08 -7.38
N LEU A 38 2.37 26.83 -7.78
CA LEU A 38 1.91 25.76 -6.90
C LEU A 38 3.11 24.95 -6.43
N VAL A 39 3.35 24.94 -5.11
CA VAL A 39 4.44 24.23 -4.45
C VAL A 39 3.84 23.05 -3.68
N ILE A 40 4.21 21.84 -4.09
CA ILE A 40 3.63 20.62 -3.57
C ILE A 40 4.67 19.88 -2.72
N ASP A 41 4.25 19.33 -1.59
CA ASP A 41 5.03 18.35 -0.83
C ASP A 41 5.44 17.18 -1.76
N PRO A 42 6.74 16.88 -1.90
CA PRO A 42 7.22 15.83 -2.81
C PRO A 42 6.50 14.49 -2.61
N LYS A 43 6.16 14.13 -1.38
CA LYS A 43 5.47 12.88 -1.08
C LYS A 43 3.99 12.87 -1.48
N LEU A 44 3.35 14.03 -1.63
CA LEU A 44 1.96 14.15 -2.12
C LEU A 44 1.88 14.18 -3.66
N SER A 45 2.98 14.47 -4.35
CA SER A 45 2.95 14.69 -5.79
C SER A 45 2.45 13.48 -6.57
N GLY A 46 2.85 12.28 -6.15
CA GLY A 46 2.38 11.03 -6.75
C GLY A 46 0.88 10.85 -6.61
N SER A 47 0.36 11.01 -5.40
CA SER A 47 -1.06 10.87 -5.07
C SER A 47 -1.90 11.93 -5.79
N ILE A 48 -1.44 13.18 -5.85
CA ILE A 48 -2.09 14.26 -6.60
C ILE A 48 -2.15 13.93 -8.10
N SER A 49 -1.10 13.32 -8.65
CA SER A 49 -1.06 12.94 -10.07
C SER A 49 -2.06 11.84 -10.46
N LEU A 50 -2.56 11.06 -9.48
CA LEU A 50 -3.64 10.08 -9.68
C LEU A 50 -5.04 10.71 -9.68
N ILE A 51 -5.17 11.94 -9.18
CA ILE A 51 -6.44 12.65 -9.04
C ILE A 51 -6.62 13.66 -10.18
N VAL A 52 -5.59 14.45 -10.49
CA VAL A 52 -5.66 15.58 -11.41
C VAL A 52 -4.47 15.57 -12.37
N GLN A 53 -4.73 15.94 -13.63
CA GLN A 53 -3.67 16.12 -14.62
C GLN A 53 -3.01 17.50 -14.49
N THR A 54 -1.72 17.58 -14.78
CA THR A 54 -0.97 18.85 -14.76
C THR A 54 -1.60 19.91 -15.67
N ALA A 55 -2.16 19.52 -16.82
CA ALA A 55 -2.84 20.41 -17.74
C ALA A 55 -4.05 21.11 -17.06
N GLU A 56 -4.86 20.34 -16.33
CA GLU A 56 -6.02 20.88 -15.62
C GLU A 56 -5.64 21.87 -14.51
N LEU A 57 -4.52 21.66 -13.82
CA LEU A 57 -3.99 22.62 -12.85
C LEU A 57 -3.55 23.93 -13.53
N LYS A 58 -2.88 23.83 -14.69
CA LYS A 58 -2.47 24.98 -15.48
C LYS A 58 -3.65 25.77 -16.03
N ASP A 59 -4.68 25.09 -16.53
CA ASP A 59 -5.92 25.71 -17.02
C ASP A 59 -6.64 26.52 -15.91
N ASN A 60 -6.41 26.14 -14.64
CA ASN A 60 -6.92 26.85 -13.47
C ASN A 60 -5.95 27.87 -12.87
N GLY A 61 -4.88 28.23 -13.62
CA GLY A 61 -3.95 29.29 -13.31
C GLY A 61 -2.72 28.88 -12.49
N ALA A 62 -2.48 27.59 -12.22
CA ALA A 62 -1.21 27.11 -11.67
C ALA A 62 -0.16 27.05 -12.79
N GLU A 63 0.43 28.19 -13.11
CA GLU A 63 1.36 28.34 -14.26
C GLU A 63 2.66 27.57 -14.02
N GLU A 64 3.18 27.62 -12.79
CA GLU A 64 4.33 26.85 -12.34
C GLU A 64 3.94 25.80 -11.31
N LEU A 65 4.53 24.62 -11.46
CA LEU A 65 4.45 23.51 -10.51
C LEU A 65 5.85 23.22 -9.99
N ARG A 66 6.04 23.24 -8.68
CA ARG A 66 7.32 23.00 -8.02
C ARG A 66 7.15 22.05 -6.85
N TYR A 67 8.24 21.41 -6.47
CA TYR A 67 8.30 20.62 -5.24
C TYR A 67 8.87 21.47 -4.10
N LEU A 68 8.33 21.27 -2.90
CA LEU A 68 8.89 21.90 -1.71
C LEU A 68 10.26 21.31 -1.41
N THR A 69 11.25 22.19 -1.32
CA THR A 69 12.63 21.88 -0.92
C THR A 69 13.06 22.87 0.16
N ALA A 70 14.21 22.64 0.80
CA ALA A 70 14.79 23.60 1.74
C ALA A 70 15.34 24.85 1.03
N GLU A 71 15.60 24.78 -0.28
CA GLU A 71 16.11 25.88 -1.07
C GLU A 71 15.03 26.92 -1.38
N PRO A 72 15.38 28.22 -1.41
CA PRO A 72 14.43 29.28 -1.71
C PRO A 72 13.75 29.12 -3.07
N ILE A 73 12.47 29.49 -3.14
CA ILE A 73 11.69 29.39 -4.38
C ILE A 73 12.17 30.43 -5.39
N GLN A 74 12.53 29.97 -6.57
CA GLN A 74 12.87 30.82 -7.71
C GLN A 74 11.66 30.91 -8.63
N THR A 75 10.84 31.94 -8.47
CA THR A 75 9.69 32.22 -9.34
C THR A 75 9.50 33.73 -9.46
N GLU A 76 9.03 34.16 -10.63
CA GLU A 76 8.64 35.56 -10.88
C GLU A 76 7.19 35.84 -10.50
N LEU A 77 6.43 34.80 -10.17
CA LEU A 77 5.02 34.91 -9.81
C LEU A 77 4.85 35.49 -8.42
N THR A 78 3.83 36.35 -8.28
CA THR A 78 3.52 37.06 -7.02
C THR A 78 2.69 36.24 -6.05
N LYS A 79 2.10 35.14 -6.50
CA LYS A 79 1.24 34.27 -5.68
C LYS A 79 1.86 32.88 -5.59
N VAL A 80 2.01 32.40 -4.36
CA VAL A 80 2.58 31.07 -4.06
C VAL A 80 1.59 30.29 -3.20
N ILE A 81 1.21 29.11 -3.67
CA ILE A 81 0.34 28.19 -2.97
C ILE A 81 1.16 26.97 -2.52
N TYR A 82 1.22 26.72 -1.23
CA TYR A 82 1.78 25.51 -0.65
C TYR A 82 0.68 24.49 -0.38
N ILE A 83 0.83 23.27 -0.85
CA ILE A 83 -0.01 22.10 -0.50
C ILE A 83 0.89 21.06 0.12
N VAL A 84 0.80 20.91 1.45
CA VAL A 84 1.75 20.12 2.23
C VAL A 84 1.05 19.34 3.34
N ARG A 85 1.66 18.23 3.75
CA ARG A 85 1.26 17.51 4.95
C ARG A 85 1.60 18.30 6.20
N SER A 86 0.89 18.05 7.29
CA SER A 86 1.12 18.71 8.59
C SER A 86 2.38 18.15 9.28
N GLN A 87 3.55 18.42 8.70
CA GLN A 87 4.86 17.99 9.22
C GLN A 87 5.76 19.18 9.50
N LEU A 88 6.41 19.16 10.66
CA LEU A 88 7.18 20.30 11.18
C LEU A 88 8.32 20.73 10.23
N ASP A 89 9.03 19.78 9.64
CA ASP A 89 10.16 20.06 8.73
C ASP A 89 9.70 20.78 7.45
N LEU A 90 8.51 20.42 6.93
CA LEU A 90 7.94 21.09 5.77
C LEU A 90 7.58 22.54 6.10
N ILE A 91 7.04 22.77 7.30
CA ILE A 91 6.68 24.12 7.76
C ILE A 91 7.92 24.99 7.98
N LYS A 92 8.99 24.43 8.57
CA LYS A 92 10.27 25.15 8.70
C LYS A 92 10.85 25.55 7.33
N SER A 93 10.74 24.68 6.31
CA SER A 93 11.15 25.02 4.94
C SER A 93 10.33 26.18 4.38
N ILE A 94 9.01 26.20 4.62
CA ILE A 94 8.13 27.29 4.18
C ILE A 94 8.52 28.60 4.90
N CYS A 95 8.74 28.56 6.21
CA CYS A 95 9.22 29.73 6.97
C CYS A 95 10.53 30.27 6.36
N SER A 96 11.48 29.42 6.05
CA SER A 96 12.76 29.78 5.41
C SER A 96 12.57 30.46 4.05
N HIS A 97 11.61 29.97 3.24
CA HIS A 97 11.26 30.59 1.96
C HIS A 97 10.76 32.03 2.14
N ILE A 98 9.80 32.23 3.08
CA ILE A 98 9.21 33.54 3.34
C ILE A 98 10.24 34.52 3.91
N HIS A 99 11.09 34.06 4.85
CA HIS A 99 12.17 34.88 5.40
C HIS A 99 13.18 35.30 4.34
N ASN A 100 13.55 34.38 3.42
CA ASN A 100 14.46 34.70 2.31
C ASN A 100 13.86 35.74 1.37
N ASP A 101 12.58 35.63 1.02
CA ASP A 101 11.88 36.59 0.17
C ASP A 101 11.77 37.96 0.86
N THR A 102 11.42 37.97 2.14
CA THR A 102 11.37 39.19 2.94
C THR A 102 12.72 39.88 3.03
N SER A 103 13.81 39.12 3.24
CA SER A 103 15.19 39.65 3.30
C SER A 103 15.66 40.27 1.97
N LYS A 104 15.13 39.79 0.85
CA LYS A 104 15.41 40.30 -0.50
C LYS A 104 14.46 41.41 -0.96
N GLY A 105 13.48 41.79 -0.10
CA GLY A 105 12.47 42.78 -0.42
C GLY A 105 11.46 42.30 -1.48
N ILE A 106 11.30 40.99 -1.63
CA ILE A 106 10.33 40.38 -2.56
C ILE A 106 9.00 40.29 -1.84
N HIS A 107 7.96 40.91 -2.39
CA HIS A 107 6.61 40.86 -1.86
C HIS A 107 5.77 39.86 -2.64
N ARG A 108 5.28 38.82 -1.95
CA ARG A 108 4.38 37.80 -2.48
C ARG A 108 3.18 37.59 -1.57
N GLU A 109 2.11 37.09 -2.15
CA GLU A 109 0.95 36.57 -1.41
C GLU A 109 1.15 35.06 -1.21
N TYR A 110 1.15 34.61 0.05
CA TYR A 110 1.36 33.20 0.37
C TYR A 110 0.09 32.54 0.86
N PHE A 111 -0.18 31.35 0.33
CA PHE A 111 -1.33 30.52 0.70
C PHE A 111 -0.79 29.16 1.15
N LEU A 112 -1.22 28.68 2.30
CA LEU A 112 -0.81 27.40 2.86
C LEU A 112 -2.03 26.51 3.09
N TYR A 113 -2.06 25.36 2.42
CA TYR A 113 -3.10 24.35 2.58
C TYR A 113 -2.53 23.08 3.16
N PHE A 114 -3.00 22.72 4.34
CA PHE A 114 -2.61 21.49 5.02
C PHE A 114 -3.40 20.29 4.49
N VAL A 115 -2.72 19.19 4.27
CA VAL A 115 -3.31 17.91 3.86
C VAL A 115 -3.17 16.89 4.98
N PRO A 116 -4.24 16.24 5.42
CA PRO A 116 -5.65 16.53 5.10
C PRO A 116 -6.23 17.65 5.94
N ARG A 117 -5.62 18.06 7.05
CA ARG A 117 -6.08 19.11 7.96
C ARG A 117 -4.93 19.79 8.70
N ARG A 118 -5.25 20.91 9.33
CA ARG A 118 -4.29 21.68 10.15
C ARG A 118 -3.85 20.89 11.38
N ALA A 119 -2.60 21.14 11.79
CA ALA A 119 -2.04 20.67 13.06
C ALA A 119 -1.59 21.85 13.91
N VAL A 120 -2.03 21.87 15.16
CA VAL A 120 -1.70 22.95 16.12
C VAL A 120 -0.18 23.13 16.27
N ALA A 121 0.58 22.03 16.26
CA ALA A 121 2.03 22.07 16.34
C ALA A 121 2.68 22.82 15.16
N CYS A 122 2.13 22.66 13.94
CA CYS A 122 2.57 23.37 12.74
C CYS A 122 2.24 24.87 12.83
N GLU A 123 1.04 25.21 13.29
CA GLU A 123 0.63 26.62 13.45
C GLU A 123 1.48 27.35 14.49
N LYS A 124 1.84 26.69 15.60
CA LYS A 124 2.76 27.26 16.59
C LYS A 124 4.13 27.60 16.01
N ILE A 125 4.69 26.76 15.14
CA ILE A 125 5.96 27.10 14.46
C ILE A 125 5.80 28.34 13.58
N LEU A 126 4.69 28.45 12.84
CA LEU A 126 4.43 29.64 12.02
C LEU A 126 4.33 30.91 12.86
N GLU A 127 3.75 30.84 14.08
CA GLU A 127 3.67 31.94 15.05
C GLU A 127 5.06 32.28 15.62
N GLU A 128 5.84 31.28 16.05
CA GLU A 128 7.19 31.43 16.60
C GLU A 128 8.12 32.08 15.57
N GLU A 129 8.05 31.65 14.30
CA GLU A 129 8.80 32.20 13.18
C GLU A 129 8.23 33.52 12.65
N LYS A 130 7.13 34.03 13.21
CA LYS A 130 6.47 35.31 12.85
C LYS A 130 6.05 35.42 11.39
N VAL A 131 5.70 34.29 10.77
CA VAL A 131 5.22 34.23 9.38
C VAL A 131 3.71 33.94 9.30
N TYR A 132 3.06 33.64 10.41
CA TYR A 132 1.64 33.27 10.46
C TYR A 132 0.73 34.31 9.81
N GLU A 133 0.92 35.60 10.11
CA GLU A 133 0.12 36.70 9.56
C GLU A 133 0.38 36.97 8.06
N LEU A 134 1.47 36.45 7.51
CA LEU A 134 1.82 36.58 6.10
C LEU A 134 1.14 35.51 5.23
N LEU A 135 0.51 34.53 5.86
CA LEU A 135 -0.07 33.35 5.21
C LEU A 135 -1.60 33.36 5.28
N SER A 136 -2.23 33.05 4.16
CA SER A 136 -3.62 32.63 4.13
C SER A 136 -3.66 31.12 4.32
N ILE A 137 -4.17 30.64 5.48
CA ILE A 137 -4.10 29.24 5.86
C ILE A 137 -5.45 28.54 5.64
N GLY A 138 -5.42 27.39 4.97
CA GLY A 138 -6.59 26.55 4.72
C GLY A 138 -6.30 25.05 4.90
N GLU A 139 -7.29 24.25 4.57
CA GLU A 139 -7.20 22.78 4.58
C GLU A 139 -7.54 22.23 3.19
N CYS A 140 -6.89 21.12 2.83
CA CYS A 140 -7.20 20.35 1.65
C CYS A 140 -7.57 18.92 2.10
N PRO A 141 -8.88 18.60 2.20
CA PRO A 141 -9.35 17.37 2.84
C PRO A 141 -9.19 16.12 1.96
N LEU A 142 -7.97 15.83 1.55
CA LEU A 142 -7.63 14.62 0.81
C LEU A 142 -7.42 13.47 1.79
N TYR A 143 -8.50 12.83 2.22
CA TYR A 143 -8.46 11.72 3.18
C TYR A 143 -8.30 10.36 2.51
N LEU A 144 -8.68 10.22 1.23
CA LEU A 144 -8.78 8.94 0.56
C LEU A 144 -8.51 9.09 -0.94
N ILE A 145 -7.63 8.25 -1.47
CA ILE A 145 -7.19 8.29 -2.86
C ILE A 145 -7.30 6.89 -3.47
N PRO A 146 -8.08 6.71 -4.55
CA PRO A 146 -8.09 5.46 -5.29
C PRO A 146 -6.76 5.26 -6.03
N LEU A 147 -6.03 4.20 -5.68
CA LEU A 147 -4.80 3.81 -6.36
C LEU A 147 -5.07 2.90 -7.56
N ASP A 148 -6.09 2.04 -7.47
CA ASP A 148 -6.55 1.15 -8.53
C ASP A 148 -8.04 0.80 -8.31
N GLU A 149 -8.61 -0.07 -9.15
CA GLU A 149 -10.02 -0.50 -9.12
C GLU A 149 -10.48 -1.06 -7.76
N ASP A 150 -9.56 -1.61 -6.98
CA ASP A 150 -9.82 -2.31 -5.72
C ASP A 150 -8.95 -1.83 -4.56
N ILE A 151 -8.18 -0.76 -4.74
CA ILE A 151 -7.22 -0.26 -3.74
C ILE A 151 -7.47 1.22 -3.45
N LEU A 152 -7.66 1.51 -2.17
CA LEU A 152 -7.79 2.84 -1.61
C LEU A 152 -6.65 3.14 -0.64
N SER A 153 -6.03 4.30 -0.72
CA SER A 153 -4.97 4.74 0.20
C SER A 153 -5.40 5.98 0.99
N PHE A 154 -5.07 5.98 2.28
CA PHE A 154 -5.20 7.16 3.14
C PHE A 154 -3.97 8.07 3.08
N GLU A 155 -2.89 7.63 2.41
CA GLU A 155 -1.61 8.34 2.26
C GLU A 155 -0.99 8.77 3.61
N LEU A 156 -1.04 7.89 4.62
CA LEU A 156 -0.52 8.07 5.97
C LEU A 156 0.72 7.19 6.16
N ASP A 157 1.83 7.56 5.53
CA ASP A 157 3.06 6.76 5.44
C ASP A 157 3.78 6.56 6.79
N LEU A 158 3.57 7.44 7.76
CA LEU A 158 4.17 7.36 9.09
C LEU A 158 3.23 6.79 10.17
N ALA A 159 2.00 6.43 9.84
CA ALA A 159 0.98 6.01 10.81
C ALA A 159 1.46 4.89 11.76
N ASN A 160 2.28 3.97 11.26
CA ASN A 160 2.83 2.87 12.05
C ASN A 160 3.80 3.38 13.14
N LYS A 161 4.76 4.23 12.76
CA LYS A 161 5.71 4.82 13.70
C LYS A 161 5.01 5.75 14.68
N GLU A 162 4.14 6.64 14.18
CA GLU A 162 3.37 7.58 14.99
C GLU A 162 2.60 6.85 16.09
N TYR A 163 1.91 5.77 15.73
CA TYR A 163 1.10 5.03 16.70
C TYR A 163 1.92 4.12 17.61
N LEU A 164 2.86 3.33 17.07
CA LEU A 164 3.60 2.30 17.83
C LEU A 164 4.76 2.89 18.65
N VAL A 165 5.40 3.96 18.17
CA VAL A 165 6.63 4.52 18.77
C VAL A 165 6.36 5.85 19.47
N ASP A 166 5.64 6.76 18.78
CA ASP A 166 5.46 8.13 19.24
C ASP A 166 4.20 8.28 20.10
N GLY A 167 3.27 7.31 20.04
CA GLY A 167 1.99 7.33 20.77
C GLY A 167 0.98 8.31 20.20
N ASP A 168 1.17 8.79 18.96
CA ASP A 168 0.27 9.71 18.28
C ASP A 168 -0.87 8.95 17.58
N ALA A 169 -2.11 9.23 17.96
CA ALA A 169 -3.31 8.62 17.42
C ALA A 169 -4.02 9.48 16.34
N THR A 170 -3.40 10.56 15.88
CA THR A 170 -4.00 11.50 14.91
C THR A 170 -4.38 10.79 13.59
N SER A 171 -3.52 9.91 13.11
CA SER A 171 -3.78 9.10 11.91
C SER A 171 -5.04 8.26 12.01
N LEU A 172 -5.38 7.77 13.21
CA LEU A 172 -6.59 6.94 13.43
C LEU A 172 -7.88 7.75 13.23
N TRP A 173 -7.87 9.02 13.62
CA TRP A 173 -8.99 9.94 13.37
C TRP A 173 -9.17 10.19 11.87
N HIS A 174 -8.07 10.36 11.12
CA HIS A 174 -8.12 10.55 9.67
C HIS A 174 -8.72 9.34 8.95
N ILE A 175 -8.34 8.13 9.37
CA ILE A 175 -8.88 6.88 8.82
C ILE A 175 -10.39 6.79 9.09
N ALA A 176 -10.82 7.05 10.33
CA ALA A 176 -12.23 7.03 10.69
C ALA A 176 -13.04 8.07 9.89
N LYS A 177 -12.50 9.29 9.71
CA LYS A 177 -13.16 10.35 8.93
C LYS A 177 -13.26 10.00 7.45
N ALA A 178 -12.25 9.36 6.89
CA ALA A 178 -12.28 8.86 5.51
C ALA A 178 -13.37 7.80 5.32
N ILE A 179 -13.45 6.81 6.23
CA ILE A 179 -14.48 5.77 6.18
C ILE A 179 -15.87 6.38 6.36
N HIS A 180 -16.04 7.31 7.32
CA HIS A 180 -17.30 8.01 7.52
C HIS A 180 -17.72 8.82 6.28
N SER A 181 -16.76 9.46 5.60
CA SER A 181 -17.01 10.13 4.32
C SER A 181 -17.47 9.19 3.21
N MET A 182 -17.02 7.93 3.22
CA MET A 182 -17.51 6.89 2.29
C MET A 182 -18.96 6.51 2.63
N GLU A 183 -19.33 6.44 3.90
CA GLU A 183 -20.70 6.11 4.32
C GLU A 183 -21.73 7.13 3.83
N PHE A 184 -21.37 8.39 3.65
CA PHE A 184 -22.24 9.38 3.01
C PHE A 184 -22.51 9.09 1.53
N SER A 185 -21.57 8.41 0.86
CA SER A 185 -21.69 8.11 -0.57
C SER A 185 -22.30 6.74 -0.83
N PHE A 186 -22.04 5.75 0.04
CA PHE A 186 -22.34 4.33 -0.20
C PHE A 186 -23.25 3.69 0.85
N GLY A 187 -23.71 4.48 1.83
CA GLY A 187 -24.54 4.02 2.95
C GLY A 187 -23.73 3.55 4.17
N VAL A 188 -24.40 3.55 5.32
CA VAL A 188 -23.77 3.13 6.61
C VAL A 188 -23.41 1.65 6.56
N ILE A 189 -22.16 1.32 6.89
CA ILE A 189 -21.67 -0.05 6.88
C ILE A 189 -22.25 -0.81 8.08
N PRO A 190 -23.04 -1.88 7.84
CA PRO A 190 -23.79 -2.55 8.91
C PRO A 190 -22.93 -3.45 9.80
N ASN A 191 -21.89 -4.08 9.26
CA ASN A 191 -21.04 -5.00 10.00
C ASN A 191 -19.61 -4.44 10.09
N VAL A 192 -19.10 -4.28 11.32
CA VAL A 192 -17.73 -3.80 11.56
C VAL A 192 -17.00 -4.81 12.43
N ARG A 193 -15.88 -5.31 11.94
CA ARG A 193 -14.99 -6.23 12.65
C ARG A 193 -13.61 -5.61 12.75
N ALA A 194 -13.05 -5.59 13.95
CA ALA A 194 -11.75 -5.01 14.20
C ALA A 194 -10.83 -5.96 14.95
N LYS A 195 -9.55 -5.98 14.56
CA LYS A 195 -8.51 -6.71 15.30
C LYS A 195 -7.27 -5.82 15.43
N GLY A 196 -6.87 -5.56 16.67
CA GLY A 196 -5.77 -4.70 17.06
C GLY A 196 -6.24 -3.48 17.84
N LYS A 197 -5.32 -2.80 18.51
CA LYS A 197 -5.62 -1.61 19.33
C LYS A 197 -6.04 -0.41 18.47
N ALA A 198 -5.30 -0.16 17.38
CA ALA A 198 -5.60 0.93 16.46
C ALA A 198 -6.95 0.70 15.75
N SER A 199 -7.19 -0.51 15.27
CA SER A 199 -8.44 -0.90 14.60
C SER A 199 -9.66 -0.75 15.51
N THR A 200 -9.57 -1.21 16.76
CA THR A 200 -10.65 -1.03 17.74
C THR A 200 -10.89 0.46 18.00
N ARG A 201 -9.82 1.26 18.10
CA ARG A 201 -9.93 2.70 18.31
C ARG A 201 -10.57 3.41 17.11
N VAL A 202 -10.20 3.03 15.87
CA VAL A 202 -10.85 3.57 14.66
C VAL A 202 -12.34 3.22 14.64
N ALA A 203 -12.72 1.99 15.00
CA ALA A 203 -14.12 1.59 15.09
C ALA A 203 -14.91 2.40 16.12
N GLU A 204 -14.32 2.70 17.29
CA GLU A 204 -14.91 3.56 18.32
C GLU A 204 -15.08 5.00 17.84
N ILE A 205 -14.07 5.57 17.18
CA ILE A 205 -14.11 6.93 16.61
C ILE A 205 -15.18 7.00 15.53
N LEU A 206 -15.22 6.03 14.61
CA LEU A 206 -16.22 5.94 13.55
C LEU A 206 -17.65 5.89 14.14
N ASN A 207 -17.85 5.09 15.18
CA ASN A 207 -19.14 4.99 15.86
C ASN A 207 -19.58 6.33 16.51
N ARG A 208 -18.61 7.07 17.05
CA ARG A 208 -18.86 8.41 17.60
C ARG A 208 -19.21 9.40 16.49
N MET A 209 -18.44 9.43 15.38
CA MET A 209 -18.73 10.30 14.23
C MET A 209 -20.12 10.05 13.67
N GLN A 210 -20.56 8.81 13.55
CA GLN A 210 -21.91 8.46 13.10
C GLN A 210 -23.00 8.93 14.04
N ALA A 211 -22.71 9.05 15.36
CA ALA A 211 -23.66 9.59 16.34
C ALA A 211 -23.73 11.13 16.29
N GLU A 212 -22.61 11.80 16.03
CA GLU A 212 -22.49 13.25 15.94
C GLU A 212 -22.95 13.81 14.57
N GLU A 213 -22.60 13.12 13.49
CA GLU A 213 -22.94 13.46 12.10
C GLU A 213 -23.66 12.26 11.45
N PRO A 214 -24.93 12.01 11.77
CA PRO A 214 -25.63 10.83 11.24
C PRO A 214 -25.81 10.95 9.73
N VAL A 215 -25.52 9.84 9.03
CA VAL A 215 -25.84 9.71 7.61
C VAL A 215 -27.34 9.58 7.47
N ASP A 216 -27.96 10.42 6.65
CA ASP A 216 -29.40 10.36 6.41
C ASP A 216 -29.75 9.06 5.69
N THR A 217 -30.47 8.19 6.39
CA THR A 217 -30.90 6.87 5.90
C THR A 217 -32.33 6.86 5.38
N SER A 218 -33.02 8.02 5.35
CA SER A 218 -34.43 8.10 4.94
C SER A 218 -34.64 7.73 3.47
N ASP A 219 -33.69 8.06 2.59
CA ASP A 219 -33.67 7.73 1.17
C ASP A 219 -32.61 6.65 0.83
N ALA A 220 -31.84 6.18 1.82
CA ALA A 220 -30.76 5.23 1.58
C ALA A 220 -31.32 3.84 1.29
N GLY A 221 -31.07 3.36 0.08
CA GLY A 221 -31.25 1.97 -0.29
C GLY A 221 -30.37 1.00 0.54
N ILE A 222 -30.24 -0.22 0.08
CA ILE A 222 -29.34 -1.21 0.70
C ILE A 222 -27.90 -0.68 0.65
N PRO A 223 -27.14 -0.69 1.78
CA PRO A 223 -25.75 -0.26 1.78
C PRO A 223 -24.93 -1.01 0.73
N GLU A 224 -24.09 -0.28 -0.01
CA GLU A 224 -23.25 -0.91 -1.05
C GLU A 224 -22.12 -1.75 -0.42
N ILE A 225 -21.59 -1.30 0.74
CA ILE A 225 -20.56 -2.02 1.51
C ILE A 225 -21.23 -2.74 2.67
N ASN A 226 -21.15 -4.07 2.67
CA ASN A 226 -21.80 -4.91 3.68
C ASN A 226 -20.99 -5.06 4.96
N THR A 227 -19.66 -5.19 4.82
CA THR A 227 -18.78 -5.47 5.96
C THR A 227 -17.51 -4.65 5.87
N LEU A 228 -17.11 -4.07 7.01
CA LEU A 228 -15.82 -3.43 7.23
C LEU A 228 -14.97 -4.33 8.14
N ILE A 229 -13.78 -4.69 7.69
CA ILE A 229 -12.79 -5.40 8.49
C ILE A 229 -11.59 -4.47 8.68
N LEU A 230 -11.27 -4.16 9.93
CA LEU A 230 -10.13 -3.33 10.33
C LEU A 230 -9.04 -4.22 10.93
N LEU A 231 -7.84 -4.15 10.40
CA LEU A 231 -6.69 -4.93 10.87
C LEU A 231 -5.49 -4.02 11.13
N ASP A 232 -4.89 -4.15 12.32
CA ASP A 232 -3.62 -3.51 12.61
C ASP A 232 -2.47 -4.27 11.95
N ARG A 233 -1.49 -3.55 11.44
CA ARG A 233 -0.25 -4.17 10.96
C ARG A 233 0.49 -4.93 12.06
N GLU A 234 0.40 -4.45 13.32
CA GLU A 234 0.99 -5.11 14.50
C GLU A 234 0.52 -6.57 14.67
N VAL A 235 -0.69 -6.90 14.20
CA VAL A 235 -1.25 -8.27 14.27
C VAL A 235 -0.46 -9.24 13.40
N ASP A 236 0.10 -8.78 12.29
CA ASP A 236 0.89 -9.58 11.35
C ASP A 236 2.09 -8.79 10.85
N MET A 237 3.18 -8.81 11.58
CA MET A 237 4.46 -8.25 11.14
C MET A 237 5.34 -9.29 10.42
N VAL A 238 4.95 -10.56 10.40
CA VAL A 238 5.69 -11.61 9.70
C VAL A 238 5.55 -11.44 8.19
N THR A 239 4.33 -11.28 7.70
CA THR A 239 4.06 -11.18 6.26
C THR A 239 4.87 -10.10 5.53
N PRO A 240 4.95 -8.83 5.97
CA PRO A 240 5.75 -7.84 5.27
C PRO A 240 7.25 -8.05 5.39
N MET A 241 7.74 -8.85 6.36
CA MET A 241 9.15 -9.19 6.47
C MET A 241 9.55 -10.33 5.52
N CYS A 242 8.62 -11.10 5.00
CA CYS A 242 8.87 -12.10 3.96
C CYS A 242 8.98 -11.46 2.58
N SER A 243 9.82 -12.03 1.71
CA SER A 243 9.94 -11.60 0.31
C SER A 243 8.68 -11.95 -0.47
N GLN A 244 8.05 -10.96 -1.07
CA GLN A 244 6.86 -11.16 -1.89
C GLN A 244 7.23 -11.92 -3.17
N LEU A 245 6.47 -12.95 -3.53
CA LEU A 245 6.75 -13.80 -4.68
C LEU A 245 5.72 -13.71 -5.81
N THR A 246 4.68 -12.87 -5.68
CA THR A 246 3.83 -12.50 -6.81
C THR A 246 4.57 -11.54 -7.74
N TYR A 247 4.18 -11.47 -9.01
CA TYR A 247 4.85 -10.61 -9.97
C TYR A 247 4.83 -9.13 -9.56
N GLU A 248 3.67 -8.60 -9.17
CA GLU A 248 3.52 -7.23 -8.67
C GLU A 248 4.28 -7.03 -7.36
N GLY A 249 4.17 -7.97 -6.42
CA GLY A 249 4.89 -7.92 -5.15
C GLY A 249 6.41 -7.93 -5.33
N LEU A 250 6.93 -8.72 -6.25
CA LEU A 250 8.36 -8.79 -6.53
C LEU A 250 8.87 -7.52 -7.24
N LEU A 251 8.06 -6.92 -8.12
CA LEU A 251 8.35 -5.61 -8.69
C LEU A 251 8.50 -4.55 -7.59
N ASP A 252 7.59 -4.57 -6.61
CA ASP A 252 7.66 -3.66 -5.47
C ASP A 252 8.88 -3.91 -4.58
N GLU A 253 9.21 -5.16 -4.29
CA GLU A 253 10.38 -5.54 -3.48
C GLU A 253 11.70 -5.05 -4.09
N LEU A 254 11.87 -5.18 -5.39
CA LEU A 254 13.15 -4.95 -6.06
C LEU A 254 13.28 -3.55 -6.66
N LEU A 255 12.18 -2.98 -7.13
CA LEU A 255 12.17 -1.70 -7.85
C LEU A 255 11.43 -0.60 -7.07
N GLY A 256 10.45 -0.98 -6.24
CA GLY A 256 9.57 -0.07 -5.53
C GLY A 256 8.47 0.49 -6.43
N ILE A 257 7.21 0.14 -6.13
CA ILE A 257 6.04 0.72 -6.81
C ILE A 257 5.55 1.92 -6.02
N ASN A 258 5.64 3.11 -6.62
CA ASN A 258 5.16 4.34 -6.02
C ASN A 258 3.96 4.88 -6.80
N ASN A 259 2.81 4.94 -6.12
CA ASN A 259 1.56 5.46 -6.71
C ASN A 259 1.25 4.82 -8.08
N GLY A 260 1.28 3.48 -8.12
CA GLY A 260 0.96 2.70 -9.31
C GLY A 260 1.97 2.83 -10.46
N ALA A 261 3.23 3.15 -10.17
CA ALA A 261 4.29 3.20 -11.18
C ALA A 261 5.66 2.83 -10.61
N VAL A 262 6.52 2.26 -11.45
CA VAL A 262 7.94 2.06 -11.18
C VAL A 262 8.80 3.03 -11.98
N GLU A 263 9.92 3.44 -11.42
CA GLU A 263 10.90 4.28 -12.08
C GLU A 263 12.15 3.47 -12.40
N LEU A 264 12.53 3.38 -13.67
CA LEU A 264 13.57 2.51 -14.19
C LEU A 264 14.55 3.24 -15.07
N ASP A 265 15.77 2.76 -15.14
CA ASP A 265 16.72 3.21 -16.15
C ASP A 265 16.29 2.79 -17.56
N ALA A 266 16.36 3.71 -18.52
CA ALA A 266 15.91 3.52 -19.91
C ALA A 266 16.46 2.25 -20.59
N PRO A 267 17.72 1.84 -20.39
CA PRO A 267 18.26 0.61 -20.96
C PRO A 267 17.52 -0.68 -20.54
N ILE A 268 16.93 -0.71 -19.32
CA ILE A 268 16.14 -1.88 -18.87
C ILE A 268 14.93 -2.08 -19.79
N MET A 269 14.38 -1.00 -20.32
CA MET A 269 13.25 -1.02 -21.24
C MET A 269 13.64 -1.13 -22.71
N GLY A 270 14.95 -1.38 -22.99
CA GLY A 270 15.46 -1.49 -24.35
C GLY A 270 15.63 -0.15 -25.08
N ILE A 271 15.58 0.96 -24.35
CA ILE A 271 15.77 2.31 -24.91
C ILE A 271 17.23 2.73 -24.73
N GLN A 272 17.91 3.01 -25.84
CA GLN A 272 19.32 3.41 -25.84
C GLN A 272 19.50 4.87 -25.40
N GLN A 273 19.22 5.18 -24.14
CA GLN A 273 19.47 6.49 -23.54
C GLN A 273 20.02 6.27 -22.13
N GLU A 274 21.34 6.27 -21.98
CA GLU A 274 21.99 6.16 -20.68
C GLU A 274 21.68 7.37 -19.80
N GLY A 275 21.47 7.10 -18.49
CA GLY A 275 21.21 8.15 -17.49
C GLY A 275 19.78 8.71 -17.47
N LYS A 276 18.90 8.28 -18.38
CA LYS A 276 17.49 8.69 -18.36
C LYS A 276 16.65 7.66 -17.61
N LYS A 277 15.88 8.13 -16.64
CA LYS A 277 14.86 7.35 -15.95
C LYS A 277 13.52 7.43 -16.67
N ILE A 278 12.83 6.30 -16.72
CA ILE A 278 11.51 6.16 -17.34
C ILE A 278 10.54 5.72 -16.27
N LYS A 279 9.40 6.40 -16.21
CA LYS A 279 8.29 6.02 -15.34
C LYS A 279 7.34 5.10 -16.10
N VAL A 280 7.16 3.89 -15.57
CA VAL A 280 6.30 2.84 -16.14
C VAL A 280 5.07 2.69 -15.26
N PRO A 281 3.86 3.03 -15.74
CA PRO A 281 2.63 2.83 -14.99
C PRO A 281 2.30 1.33 -14.88
N LEU A 282 1.88 0.92 -13.69
CA LEU A 282 1.46 -0.44 -13.31
C LEU A 282 0.11 -0.34 -12.62
N ASN A 283 -0.98 -0.51 -13.35
CA ASN A 283 -2.34 -0.47 -12.84
C ASN A 283 -3.29 -1.28 -13.74
N SER A 284 -4.55 -1.42 -13.33
CA SER A 284 -5.57 -2.22 -14.03
C SER A 284 -5.92 -1.73 -15.44
N SER A 285 -5.43 -0.57 -15.87
CA SER A 285 -5.59 -0.10 -17.27
C SER A 285 -4.73 -0.89 -18.25
N ASP A 286 -3.65 -1.50 -17.79
CA ASP A 286 -2.83 -2.46 -18.54
C ASP A 286 -3.43 -3.86 -18.37
N LYS A 287 -4.04 -4.38 -19.45
CA LYS A 287 -4.76 -5.67 -19.41
C LYS A 287 -3.84 -6.85 -19.14
N LEU A 288 -2.63 -6.84 -19.72
CA LEU A 288 -1.67 -7.91 -19.49
C LEU A 288 -1.19 -7.88 -18.03
N PHE A 289 -0.89 -6.70 -17.51
CA PHE A 289 -0.52 -6.55 -16.10
C PHE A 289 -1.63 -7.07 -15.18
N LYS A 290 -2.89 -6.73 -15.45
CA LYS A 290 -4.05 -7.22 -14.68
C LYS A 290 -4.16 -8.75 -14.65
N GLU A 291 -3.75 -9.44 -15.72
CA GLU A 291 -3.77 -10.90 -15.80
C GLU A 291 -2.60 -11.57 -15.07
N ILE A 292 -1.41 -10.93 -15.06
CA ILE A 292 -0.19 -11.56 -14.54
C ILE A 292 0.26 -11.07 -13.17
N ARG A 293 -0.24 -9.92 -12.68
CA ARG A 293 0.24 -9.26 -11.47
C ARG A 293 0.16 -10.12 -10.21
N ASP A 294 -0.89 -10.94 -10.13
CA ASP A 294 -1.18 -11.78 -8.97
C ASP A 294 -0.59 -13.19 -9.08
N LEU A 295 0.00 -13.55 -10.22
CA LEU A 295 0.63 -14.84 -10.41
C LEU A 295 1.95 -14.92 -9.62
N ASN A 296 2.25 -16.12 -9.10
CA ASN A 296 3.57 -16.36 -8.51
C ASN A 296 4.66 -16.19 -9.58
N PHE A 297 5.76 -15.52 -9.24
CA PHE A 297 6.82 -15.20 -10.19
C PHE A 297 7.53 -16.44 -10.75
N GLU A 298 7.60 -17.54 -9.98
CA GLU A 298 8.06 -18.82 -10.51
C GLU A 298 7.25 -19.24 -11.73
N VAL A 299 5.93 -19.06 -11.71
CA VAL A 299 5.06 -19.33 -12.85
C VAL A 299 5.34 -18.36 -13.99
N VAL A 300 5.51 -17.07 -13.70
CA VAL A 300 5.83 -16.06 -14.70
C VAL A 300 7.18 -16.34 -15.39
N VAL A 301 8.14 -16.97 -14.69
CA VAL A 301 9.48 -17.31 -15.20
C VAL A 301 9.58 -18.75 -15.68
N GLN A 302 8.93 -19.72 -15.00
CA GLN A 302 8.91 -21.14 -15.34
C GLN A 302 7.84 -21.50 -16.40
N VAL A 303 6.86 -20.66 -16.59
CA VAL A 303 6.09 -20.70 -17.83
C VAL A 303 7.08 -20.38 -18.95
N ASP A 304 8.14 -21.20 -18.84
CA ASP A 304 9.15 -21.54 -19.79
C ASP A 304 9.98 -20.33 -20.29
N PRO A 305 11.31 -20.49 -20.31
CA PRO A 305 12.09 -19.81 -21.35
C PRO A 305 11.37 -19.85 -22.71
N PHE A 306 10.53 -20.85 -22.94
CA PHE A 306 9.61 -21.02 -24.05
C PHE A 306 8.47 -19.97 -24.05
N MET A 307 7.81 -19.61 -22.95
CA MET A 307 6.80 -18.51 -22.99
C MET A 307 7.45 -17.14 -23.16
N LEU A 308 8.58 -16.86 -22.53
CA LEU A 308 9.37 -15.68 -22.89
C LEU A 308 9.86 -15.73 -24.35
N SER A 309 10.22 -16.91 -24.85
CA SER A 309 10.57 -17.13 -26.26
C SER A 309 9.31 -17.11 -27.15
N VAL A 310 8.19 -17.67 -26.71
CA VAL A 310 6.90 -17.61 -27.41
C VAL A 310 6.31 -16.21 -27.42
N LEU A 311 6.40 -15.45 -26.31
CA LEU A 311 6.02 -14.03 -26.30
C LEU A 311 6.95 -13.20 -27.20
N ARG A 312 8.27 -13.48 -27.18
CA ARG A 312 9.23 -12.89 -28.13
C ARG A 312 8.97 -13.33 -29.55
N GLN A 313 8.75 -14.61 -29.79
CA GLN A 313 8.46 -15.18 -31.09
C GLN A 313 7.11 -14.68 -31.64
N LYS A 314 6.07 -14.57 -30.78
CA LYS A 314 4.81 -13.90 -31.11
C LYS A 314 5.03 -12.42 -31.40
N ALA A 315 5.82 -11.68 -30.61
CA ALA A 315 6.14 -10.29 -30.87
C ALA A 315 6.95 -10.13 -32.16
N THR A 316 7.83 -11.07 -32.49
CA THR A 316 8.65 -11.08 -33.72
C THR A 316 7.86 -11.54 -34.92
N SER A 317 7.01 -12.57 -34.80
CA SER A 317 6.11 -13.00 -35.86
C SER A 317 5.05 -11.95 -36.18
N MET A 318 4.52 -11.24 -35.16
CA MET A 318 3.62 -10.10 -35.37
C MET A 318 4.29 -8.94 -36.14
N LYS A 319 5.60 -8.73 -35.97
CA LYS A 319 6.36 -7.76 -36.78
C LYS A 319 6.59 -8.26 -38.21
N GLN A 320 6.77 -9.58 -38.41
CA GLN A 320 6.89 -10.19 -39.73
C GLN A 320 5.55 -10.23 -40.47
N ASP A 321 4.47 -10.61 -39.77
CA ASP A 321 3.11 -10.58 -40.30
C ASP A 321 2.69 -9.18 -40.79
N TYR A 322 3.22 -8.10 -40.17
CA TYR A 322 2.98 -6.72 -40.62
C TYR A 322 3.55 -6.46 -42.02
N THR A 323 4.68 -7.04 -42.37
CA THR A 323 5.27 -6.91 -43.71
C THR A 323 4.53 -7.77 -44.76
N GLU A 324 3.92 -8.89 -44.36
CA GLU A 324 3.16 -9.77 -45.26
C GLU A 324 1.69 -9.32 -45.47
N ILE A 325 1.04 -8.73 -44.43
CA ILE A 325 -0.37 -8.26 -44.49
C ILE A 325 -0.53 -7.04 -45.38
N SER A 326 0.54 -6.26 -45.60
CA SER A 326 0.48 -5.14 -46.56
C SER A 326 0.23 -5.57 -48.01
N THR A 327 0.23 -6.88 -48.28
CA THR A 327 0.14 -7.45 -49.63
C THR A 327 -1.10 -8.31 -49.90
N THR A 328 -1.96 -8.60 -48.91
CA THR A 328 -3.15 -9.46 -49.09
C THR A 328 -4.43 -8.86 -48.51
N THR A 329 -5.52 -8.88 -49.29
CA THR A 329 -6.87 -8.44 -48.91
C THR A 329 -7.46 -9.36 -47.86
N GLN A 330 -7.55 -8.92 -46.62
CA GLN A 330 -8.14 -9.63 -45.50
C GLN A 330 -9.48 -9.01 -45.06
N THR A 331 -10.34 -9.81 -44.40
CA THR A 331 -11.64 -9.38 -43.90
C THR A 331 -11.49 -8.31 -42.76
N VAL A 332 -12.48 -7.41 -42.66
CA VAL A 332 -12.49 -6.33 -41.64
C VAL A 332 -12.37 -6.87 -40.20
N SER A 333 -12.82 -8.11 -39.96
CA SER A 333 -12.70 -8.79 -38.65
C SER A 333 -11.28 -9.14 -38.32
N GLU A 334 -10.52 -9.73 -39.28
CA GLU A 334 -9.11 -10.09 -39.11
C GLU A 334 -8.22 -8.86 -38.94
N LEU A 335 -8.55 -7.77 -39.63
CA LEU A 335 -7.86 -6.48 -39.49
C LEU A 335 -8.08 -5.88 -38.10
N LYS A 336 -9.29 -5.97 -37.53
CA LYS A 336 -9.59 -5.53 -36.17
C LYS A 336 -8.84 -6.33 -35.11
N ASP A 337 -8.76 -7.66 -35.27
CA ASP A 337 -8.03 -8.52 -34.33
C ASP A 337 -6.52 -8.32 -34.45
N PHE A 338 -6.03 -8.06 -35.67
CA PHE A 338 -4.64 -7.72 -35.90
C PHE A 338 -4.25 -6.37 -35.27
N VAL A 339 -5.05 -5.32 -35.46
CA VAL A 339 -4.84 -4.01 -34.83
C VAL A 339 -4.88 -4.12 -33.30
N LYS A 340 -5.76 -4.97 -32.76
CA LYS A 340 -5.82 -5.25 -31.33
C LYS A 340 -4.56 -5.92 -30.81
N LYS A 341 -4.01 -6.89 -31.55
CA LYS A 341 -2.73 -7.57 -31.25
C LYS A 341 -1.54 -6.61 -31.36
N LEU A 342 -1.51 -5.75 -32.38
CA LEU A 342 -0.46 -4.74 -32.59
C LEU A 342 -0.40 -3.73 -31.44
N ASN A 343 -1.57 -3.29 -30.95
CA ASN A 343 -1.68 -2.35 -29.84
C ASN A 343 -1.22 -2.94 -28.49
N SER A 344 -1.23 -4.27 -28.34
CA SER A 344 -0.73 -4.96 -27.13
C SER A 344 0.80 -5.20 -27.13
N LEU A 345 1.47 -5.07 -28.26
CA LEU A 345 2.92 -5.30 -28.41
C LEU A 345 3.79 -4.45 -27.44
N PRO A 346 3.53 -3.15 -27.24
CA PRO A 346 4.31 -2.33 -26.30
C PRO A 346 4.16 -2.80 -24.86
N GLU A 347 2.96 -3.25 -24.46
CA GLU A 347 2.68 -3.79 -23.12
C GLU A 347 3.42 -5.11 -22.91
N MET A 348 3.35 -6.04 -23.87
CA MET A 348 4.05 -7.30 -23.84
C MET A 348 5.57 -7.10 -23.74
N THR A 349 6.15 -6.24 -24.58
CA THR A 349 7.60 -5.94 -24.56
C THR A 349 8.02 -5.37 -23.22
N ARG A 350 7.20 -4.51 -22.63
CA ARG A 350 7.42 -3.92 -21.31
C ARG A 350 7.54 -4.99 -20.22
N HIS A 351 6.54 -5.87 -20.13
CA HIS A 351 6.51 -6.90 -19.11
C HIS A 351 7.58 -7.98 -19.31
N ILE A 352 7.95 -8.31 -20.56
CA ILE A 352 9.08 -9.17 -20.85
C ILE A 352 10.39 -8.56 -20.30
N ASN A 353 10.64 -7.29 -20.56
CA ASN A 353 11.85 -6.62 -20.07
C ASN A 353 11.89 -6.55 -18.55
N LEU A 354 10.74 -6.25 -17.91
CA LEU A 354 10.61 -6.25 -16.45
C LEU A 354 10.86 -7.65 -15.86
N ALA A 355 10.22 -8.69 -16.39
CA ALA A 355 10.40 -10.07 -15.92
C ALA A 355 11.85 -10.54 -16.06
N GLN A 356 12.52 -10.20 -17.17
CA GLN A 356 13.95 -10.52 -17.35
C GLN A 356 14.85 -9.78 -16.35
N HIS A 357 14.51 -8.51 -16.06
CA HIS A 357 15.24 -7.76 -15.05
C HIS A 357 15.08 -8.40 -13.68
N LEU A 358 13.86 -8.76 -13.27
CA LEU A 358 13.58 -9.46 -12.01
C LEU A 358 14.32 -10.80 -11.92
N SER A 359 14.30 -11.62 -12.98
CA SER A 359 14.96 -12.92 -13.02
C SER A 359 16.46 -12.85 -12.72
N ARG A 360 17.14 -11.77 -13.13
CA ARG A 360 18.55 -11.54 -12.80
C ARG A 360 18.82 -11.34 -11.30
N PHE A 361 17.81 -10.88 -10.55
CA PHE A 361 17.92 -10.72 -9.10
C PHE A 361 17.52 -12.00 -8.36
N THR A 362 16.42 -12.63 -8.76
CA THR A 362 15.90 -13.83 -8.09
C THR A 362 16.79 -15.04 -8.24
N SER A 363 17.60 -15.12 -9.30
CA SER A 363 18.59 -16.20 -9.50
C SER A 363 19.88 -16.03 -8.69
N LYS A 364 20.07 -14.89 -7.99
CA LYS A 364 21.29 -14.69 -7.19
C LYS A 364 21.29 -15.55 -5.92
N PRO A 365 22.44 -16.17 -5.56
CA PRO A 365 22.56 -16.99 -4.36
C PRO A 365 22.14 -16.25 -3.07
N LEU A 366 22.43 -14.94 -2.98
CA LEU A 366 22.03 -14.12 -1.85
C LEU A 366 20.51 -14.03 -1.70
N PHE A 367 19.77 -13.90 -2.80
CA PHE A 367 18.31 -13.86 -2.77
C PHE A 367 17.73 -15.22 -2.34
N LEU A 368 18.23 -16.30 -2.93
CA LEU A 368 17.79 -17.66 -2.63
C LEU A 368 18.10 -18.05 -1.18
N GLY A 369 19.32 -17.74 -0.69
CA GLY A 369 19.69 -17.99 0.70
C GLY A 369 18.85 -17.20 1.70
N LYS A 370 18.52 -15.94 1.38
CA LYS A 370 17.61 -15.14 2.21
C LYS A 370 16.21 -15.75 2.23
N LEU A 371 15.69 -16.19 1.09
CA LEU A 371 14.38 -16.81 0.99
C LEU A 371 14.27 -18.11 1.78
N ASP A 372 15.31 -18.96 1.73
CA ASP A 372 15.42 -20.18 2.52
C ASP A 372 15.41 -19.89 4.03
N MET A 373 16.11 -18.84 4.47
CA MET A 373 16.09 -18.42 5.86
C MET A 373 14.75 -17.81 6.28
N GLU A 374 14.08 -17.04 5.44
CA GLU A 374 12.73 -16.53 5.68
C GLU A 374 11.77 -17.72 5.91
N GLN A 375 11.82 -18.74 5.07
CA GLN A 375 11.00 -19.94 5.20
C GLN A 375 11.31 -20.70 6.50
N THR A 376 12.59 -20.94 6.79
CA THR A 376 13.03 -21.61 8.02
C THR A 376 12.52 -20.88 9.28
N LEU A 377 12.55 -19.55 9.29
CA LEU A 377 12.07 -18.72 10.39
C LEU A 377 10.53 -18.79 10.54
N VAL A 378 9.79 -18.71 9.45
CA VAL A 378 8.32 -18.81 9.44
C VAL A 378 7.86 -20.20 9.88
N GLU A 379 8.57 -21.24 9.46
CA GLU A 379 8.31 -22.62 9.90
C GLU A 379 8.68 -22.86 11.38
N ALA A 380 9.39 -21.92 12.00
CA ALA A 380 9.94 -22.02 13.35
C ALA A 380 10.81 -23.28 13.53
N GLN A 381 11.61 -23.56 12.53
CA GLN A 381 12.67 -24.57 12.59
C GLN A 381 13.92 -23.95 13.26
N SER A 382 14.86 -24.70 13.55
CA SER A 382 16.21 -24.42 14.07
C SER A 382 16.59 -22.93 14.32
N PHE A 383 16.36 -22.44 15.54
CA PHE A 383 16.76 -21.10 15.98
C PHE A 383 18.26 -20.83 15.76
N ASP A 384 19.10 -21.80 16.12
CA ASP A 384 20.57 -21.61 16.09
C ASP A 384 21.09 -21.43 14.66
N ILE A 385 20.56 -22.17 13.69
CA ILE A 385 20.95 -22.00 12.27
C ILE A 385 20.60 -20.60 11.76
N CYS A 386 19.41 -20.12 12.09
CA CYS A 386 18.99 -18.79 11.70
C CYS A 386 19.80 -17.70 12.39
N PHE A 387 20.13 -17.89 13.67
CA PHE A 387 20.98 -16.99 14.43
C PHE A 387 22.38 -16.86 13.81
N ASP A 388 23.03 -18.00 13.55
CA ASP A 388 24.37 -18.05 12.95
C ASP A 388 24.39 -17.41 11.56
N TYR A 389 23.35 -17.64 10.76
CA TYR A 389 23.21 -17.02 9.44
C TYR A 389 23.09 -15.48 9.51
N ILE A 390 22.28 -14.97 10.44
CA ILE A 390 22.13 -13.52 10.65
C ILE A 390 23.45 -12.91 11.16
N GLU A 391 24.15 -13.60 12.07
CA GLU A 391 25.47 -13.19 12.54
C GLU A 391 26.47 -13.09 11.39
N GLU A 392 26.50 -14.09 10.51
CA GLU A 392 27.35 -14.11 9.32
C GLU A 392 27.04 -12.94 8.38
N MET A 393 25.73 -12.64 8.15
CA MET A 393 25.31 -11.48 7.34
C MET A 393 25.80 -10.16 7.93
N ILE A 394 25.74 -10.00 9.26
CA ILE A 394 26.24 -8.80 9.95
C ILE A 394 27.75 -8.67 9.74
N HIS A 395 28.51 -9.74 9.93
CA HIS A 395 29.97 -9.74 9.77
C HIS A 395 30.42 -9.49 8.33
N LYS A 396 29.65 -9.95 7.35
CA LYS A 396 29.85 -9.68 5.92
C LYS A 396 29.40 -8.29 5.48
N GLN A 397 28.75 -7.53 6.36
CA GLN A 397 28.14 -6.23 6.06
C GLN A 397 27.17 -6.32 4.87
N GLU A 398 26.33 -7.36 4.85
CA GLU A 398 25.23 -7.47 3.87
C GLU A 398 24.28 -6.27 3.98
N PRO A 399 23.47 -5.97 2.96
CA PRO A 399 22.57 -4.82 2.97
C PRO A 399 21.75 -4.74 4.26
N LEU A 400 21.85 -3.62 4.97
CA LEU A 400 21.24 -3.35 6.27
C LEU A 400 19.79 -3.82 6.39
N ILE A 401 18.97 -3.52 5.37
CA ILE A 401 17.55 -3.88 5.35
C ILE A 401 17.36 -5.41 5.33
N ASN A 402 18.19 -6.15 4.61
CA ASN A 402 18.08 -7.61 4.56
C ASN A 402 18.38 -8.22 5.93
N VAL A 403 19.39 -7.70 6.61
CA VAL A 403 19.75 -8.14 7.97
C VAL A 403 18.63 -7.81 8.96
N LEU A 404 18.09 -6.58 8.93
CA LEU A 404 16.99 -6.18 9.80
C LEU A 404 15.73 -7.00 9.58
N ARG A 405 15.40 -7.35 8.33
CA ARG A 405 14.24 -8.23 8.01
C ARG A 405 14.34 -9.57 8.72
N LEU A 406 15.47 -10.27 8.57
CA LEU A 406 15.66 -11.57 9.21
C LEU A 406 15.76 -11.47 10.72
N LEU A 407 16.39 -10.41 11.23
CA LEU A 407 16.49 -10.15 12.67
C LEU A 407 15.11 -9.92 13.30
N ILE A 408 14.25 -9.16 12.62
CA ILE A 408 12.86 -8.93 13.03
C ILE A 408 12.07 -10.25 12.97
N LEU A 409 12.16 -11.01 11.89
CA LEU A 409 11.50 -12.32 11.76
C LEU A 409 11.91 -13.26 12.89
N LEU A 410 13.21 -13.37 13.17
CA LEU A 410 13.73 -14.19 14.27
C LEU A 410 13.16 -13.74 15.62
N SER A 411 13.08 -12.43 15.85
CA SER A 411 12.53 -11.87 17.08
C SER A 411 11.02 -12.14 17.21
N ILE A 412 10.24 -11.91 16.16
CA ILE A 412 8.76 -12.05 16.21
C ILE A 412 8.34 -13.51 16.36
N THR A 413 8.91 -14.43 15.58
CA THR A 413 8.56 -15.85 15.62
C THR A 413 8.93 -16.52 16.95
N ASN A 414 9.88 -15.94 17.69
CA ASN A 414 10.31 -16.42 19.01
C ASN A 414 9.77 -15.59 20.19
N SER A 415 8.88 -14.62 19.97
CA SER A 415 8.39 -13.67 20.98
C SER A 415 9.51 -12.88 21.68
N GLY A 416 10.54 -12.55 20.92
CA GLY A 416 11.77 -11.90 21.37
C GLY A 416 12.97 -12.85 21.42
N LEU A 417 14.14 -12.30 21.65
CA LEU A 417 15.40 -13.06 21.74
C LEU A 417 15.82 -13.23 23.19
N PRO A 418 16.46 -14.36 23.57
CA PRO A 418 17.12 -14.50 24.85
C PRO A 418 18.02 -13.31 25.11
N LYS A 419 18.04 -12.77 26.35
CA LYS A 419 18.73 -11.52 26.68
C LYS A 419 20.19 -11.48 26.16
N ARG A 420 20.93 -12.60 26.33
CA ARG A 420 22.32 -12.70 25.87
C ARG A 420 22.42 -12.53 24.35
N ASN A 421 21.55 -13.18 23.59
CA ASN A 421 21.54 -13.15 22.13
C ASN A 421 21.09 -11.78 21.61
N PHE A 422 20.10 -11.17 22.27
CA PHE A 422 19.65 -9.82 21.96
C PHE A 422 20.77 -8.80 22.15
N ASP A 423 21.38 -8.77 23.33
CA ASP A 423 22.45 -7.81 23.65
C ASP A 423 23.69 -8.02 22.75
N TYR A 424 23.96 -9.27 22.36
CA TYR A 424 25.03 -9.61 21.43
C TYR A 424 24.75 -9.10 20.02
N LEU A 425 23.64 -9.49 19.39
CA LEU A 425 23.29 -9.08 18.01
C LEU A 425 23.13 -7.56 17.90
N ARG A 426 22.56 -6.90 18.91
CA ARG A 426 22.45 -5.45 18.96
C ARG A 426 23.83 -4.78 18.92
N ARG A 427 24.79 -5.29 19.67
CA ARG A 427 26.15 -4.77 19.67
C ARG A 427 26.87 -5.01 18.35
N GLU A 428 26.82 -6.24 17.81
CA GLU A 428 27.48 -6.57 16.55
C GLU A 428 26.87 -5.77 15.38
N PHE A 429 25.56 -5.57 15.40
CA PHE A 429 24.88 -4.72 14.40
C PHE A 429 25.40 -3.27 14.45
N LEU A 430 25.46 -2.67 15.63
CA LEU A 430 25.96 -1.29 15.78
C LEU A 430 27.45 -1.16 15.41
N HIS A 431 28.28 -2.17 15.70
CA HIS A 431 29.69 -2.18 15.31
C HIS A 431 29.84 -2.24 13.76
N SER A 432 28.98 -2.99 13.09
CA SER A 432 29.09 -3.22 11.65
C SER A 432 28.44 -2.11 10.81
N TYR A 433 27.30 -1.55 11.25
CA TYR A 433 26.51 -0.59 10.48
C TYR A 433 26.54 0.85 11.00
N GLY A 434 27.10 1.06 12.18
CA GLY A 434 27.26 2.39 12.77
C GLY A 434 26.33 2.67 13.95
N PHE A 435 26.82 3.52 14.87
CA PHE A 435 26.09 3.89 16.09
C PHE A 435 24.91 4.84 15.84
N GLU A 436 24.82 5.45 14.67
CA GLU A 436 23.65 6.23 14.22
C GLU A 436 22.36 5.41 14.21
N HIS A 437 22.45 4.09 14.10
CA HIS A 437 21.31 3.19 14.14
C HIS A 437 20.79 2.84 15.54
N ILE A 438 21.35 3.44 16.62
CA ILE A 438 20.84 3.25 17.98
C ILE A 438 19.36 3.66 18.07
N ALA A 439 19.00 4.80 17.50
CA ALA A 439 17.63 5.29 17.49
C ALA A 439 16.70 4.33 16.75
N THR A 440 17.12 3.83 15.59
CA THR A 440 16.38 2.83 14.82
C THR A 440 16.12 1.56 15.63
N LEU A 441 17.14 0.99 16.26
CA LEU A 441 16.99 -0.22 17.09
C LEU A 441 16.09 0.02 18.31
N ASN A 442 16.16 1.22 18.93
CA ASN A 442 15.25 1.60 20.01
C ASN A 442 13.78 1.70 19.53
N ASN A 443 13.54 2.25 18.34
CA ASN A 443 12.21 2.33 17.75
C ASN A 443 11.66 0.93 17.45
N LEU A 444 12.50 0.03 16.90
CA LEU A 444 12.11 -1.37 16.66
C LEU A 444 11.82 -2.10 17.98
N GLU A 445 12.55 -1.81 19.06
CA GLU A 445 12.30 -2.37 20.38
C GLU A 445 10.97 -1.86 20.96
N LYS A 446 10.69 -0.55 20.89
CA LYS A 446 9.41 0.04 21.30
C LYS A 446 8.22 -0.52 20.52
N ALA A 447 8.39 -0.72 19.21
CA ALA A 447 7.38 -1.33 18.34
C ALA A 447 7.24 -2.85 18.55
N GLY A 448 8.05 -3.47 19.42
CA GLY A 448 8.01 -4.90 19.70
C GLY A 448 8.58 -5.79 18.60
N LEU A 449 9.27 -5.20 17.61
CA LEU A 449 9.80 -5.90 16.43
C LEU A 449 11.16 -6.55 16.70
N PHE A 450 12.01 -5.90 17.47
CA PHE A 450 13.29 -6.45 17.90
C PHE A 450 13.43 -6.24 19.41
N LYS A 451 13.13 -7.27 20.19
CA LYS A 451 13.02 -7.17 21.65
C LYS A 451 13.62 -8.36 22.38
N LYS A 452 13.82 -8.20 23.68
CA LYS A 452 14.16 -9.29 24.59
C LYS A 452 12.95 -10.19 24.79
N GLN A 453 13.20 -11.48 24.89
CA GLN A 453 12.16 -12.46 25.15
C GLN A 453 11.59 -12.28 26.56
N ASP A 454 10.29 -12.14 26.65
CA ASP A 454 9.52 -11.98 27.89
C ASP A 454 8.63 -13.18 28.20
N SER A 455 8.30 -13.99 27.18
CA SER A 455 7.39 -15.13 27.27
C SER A 455 7.78 -16.22 26.27
N LYS A 456 7.17 -17.39 26.41
CA LYS A 456 7.28 -18.45 25.40
C LYS A 456 6.55 -18.02 24.11
N SER A 457 7.12 -18.40 22.96
CA SER A 457 6.49 -18.12 21.67
C SER A 457 5.18 -18.90 21.49
N ASN A 458 4.15 -18.18 21.06
CA ASN A 458 2.87 -18.75 20.64
C ASN A 458 2.83 -19.03 19.12
N TRP A 459 3.90 -18.70 18.38
CA TRP A 459 3.92 -18.78 16.92
C TRP A 459 3.55 -20.15 16.38
N LEU A 460 4.11 -21.22 16.95
CA LEU A 460 3.78 -22.59 16.55
C LEU A 460 2.28 -22.93 16.70
N THR A 461 1.65 -22.44 17.76
CA THR A 461 0.21 -22.62 17.98
C THR A 461 -0.61 -21.86 16.95
N ILE A 462 -0.27 -20.61 16.72
CA ILE A 462 -0.90 -19.73 15.72
C ILE A 462 -0.73 -20.32 14.32
N LYS A 463 0.50 -20.70 13.95
CA LYS A 463 0.84 -21.29 12.67
C LYS A 463 -0.01 -22.53 12.35
N ARG A 464 -0.14 -23.45 13.31
CA ARG A 464 -0.94 -24.67 13.15
C ARG A 464 -2.44 -24.40 13.08
N ALA A 465 -2.95 -23.56 13.98
CA ALA A 465 -4.38 -23.28 14.08
C ALA A 465 -4.92 -22.55 12.84
N LEU A 466 -4.12 -21.65 12.25
CA LEU A 466 -4.50 -20.89 11.07
C LEU A 466 -3.95 -21.48 9.76
N GLN A 467 -3.26 -22.62 9.82
CA GLN A 467 -2.68 -23.26 8.64
C GLN A 467 -1.84 -22.29 7.82
N LEU A 468 -0.88 -21.61 8.48
CA LEU A 468 -0.06 -20.60 7.83
C LEU A 468 1.01 -21.19 6.91
N VAL A 469 1.44 -22.43 7.16
CA VAL A 469 2.39 -23.14 6.28
C VAL A 469 1.64 -24.30 5.65
N VAL A 470 1.68 -24.35 4.33
CA VAL A 470 1.02 -25.36 3.49
C VAL A 470 2.11 -26.10 2.74
N GLU A 471 2.21 -27.40 2.99
CA GLU A 471 3.07 -28.30 2.22
C GLU A 471 2.44 -28.54 0.84
N ASP A 472 3.26 -28.76 -0.19
CA ASP A 472 2.81 -29.07 -1.55
C ASP A 472 1.92 -27.96 -2.19
N THR A 473 2.27 -26.69 -2.00
CA THR A 473 1.57 -25.58 -2.63
C THR A 473 1.80 -25.59 -4.16
N ASP A 474 0.72 -25.78 -4.94
CA ASP A 474 0.76 -25.59 -6.39
C ASP A 474 0.75 -24.10 -6.73
N THR A 475 1.89 -23.56 -7.16
CA THR A 475 2.03 -22.15 -7.54
C THR A 475 1.46 -21.85 -8.93
N ALA A 476 1.34 -22.90 -9.79
CA ALA A 476 0.83 -22.75 -11.15
C ALA A 476 -0.71 -22.76 -11.20
N ASN A 477 -1.33 -23.62 -10.41
CA ASN A 477 -2.79 -23.69 -10.26
C ASN A 477 -3.17 -23.60 -8.78
N PRO A 478 -3.08 -22.39 -8.20
CA PRO A 478 -3.22 -22.24 -6.77
C PRO A 478 -4.63 -22.59 -6.29
N ASN A 479 -4.70 -23.38 -5.22
CA ASN A 479 -5.93 -23.72 -4.50
C ASN A 479 -6.00 -23.04 -3.12
N ASP A 480 -4.91 -22.40 -2.71
CA ASP A 480 -4.78 -21.73 -1.40
C ASP A 480 -3.96 -20.44 -1.51
N ILE A 481 -4.22 -19.49 -0.62
CA ILE A 481 -3.53 -18.18 -0.58
C ILE A 481 -2.03 -18.27 -0.28
N SER A 482 -1.54 -19.43 0.17
CA SER A 482 -0.11 -19.66 0.44
C SER A 482 0.78 -19.55 -0.80
N TYR A 483 0.19 -19.60 -2.00
CA TYR A 483 0.93 -19.48 -3.25
C TYR A 483 1.69 -18.12 -3.37
N VAL A 484 1.21 -17.07 -2.72
CA VAL A 484 1.81 -15.73 -2.79
C VAL A 484 3.21 -15.66 -2.18
N PHE A 485 3.56 -16.61 -1.30
CA PHE A 485 4.88 -16.81 -0.68
C PHE A 485 5.38 -18.26 -0.84
N SER A 486 4.94 -18.98 -1.87
CA SER A 486 5.36 -20.36 -2.18
C SER A 486 5.31 -21.31 -0.98
N GLY A 487 4.24 -21.26 -0.20
CA GLY A 487 3.98 -22.14 0.96
C GLY A 487 3.59 -21.42 2.24
N TYR A 488 3.81 -20.12 2.37
CA TYR A 488 3.34 -19.35 3.52
C TYR A 488 2.08 -18.56 3.18
N ALA A 489 1.01 -18.80 3.92
CA ALA A 489 -0.23 -18.03 3.82
C ALA A 489 -0.17 -16.82 4.75
N PRO A 490 -0.36 -15.58 4.26
CA PRO A 490 -0.35 -14.38 5.10
C PRO A 490 -1.32 -14.50 6.27
N LEU A 491 -0.82 -14.31 7.50
CA LEU A 491 -1.62 -14.41 8.72
C LEU A 491 -2.80 -13.42 8.68
N SER A 492 -2.55 -12.20 8.26
CA SER A 492 -3.57 -11.16 8.10
C SER A 492 -4.72 -11.62 7.19
N ILE A 493 -4.39 -12.28 6.07
CA ILE A 493 -5.39 -12.71 5.09
C ILE A 493 -6.14 -13.97 5.57
N ARG A 494 -5.48 -14.86 6.33
CA ARG A 494 -6.20 -15.93 7.03
C ARG A 494 -7.23 -15.38 8.02
N LEU A 495 -6.89 -14.31 8.74
CA LEU A 495 -7.86 -13.65 9.62
C LEU A 495 -9.02 -13.03 8.83
N VAL A 496 -8.76 -12.37 7.72
CA VAL A 496 -9.81 -11.83 6.83
C VAL A 496 -10.70 -12.96 6.31
N GLN A 497 -10.11 -14.05 5.83
CA GLN A 497 -10.84 -15.22 5.34
C GLN A 497 -11.79 -15.78 6.41
N GLN A 498 -11.31 -15.91 7.65
CA GLN A 498 -12.14 -16.36 8.77
C GLN A 498 -13.20 -15.32 9.15
N ALA A 499 -12.82 -14.03 9.20
CA ALA A 499 -13.75 -12.96 9.51
C ALA A 499 -14.94 -12.91 8.55
N ILE A 500 -14.69 -13.07 7.24
CA ILE A 500 -15.75 -13.09 6.23
C ILE A 500 -16.60 -14.36 6.36
N ARG A 501 -15.97 -15.52 6.57
CA ARG A 501 -16.61 -16.83 6.53
C ARG A 501 -17.50 -17.10 7.73
N SER A 502 -17.02 -16.81 8.94
CA SER A 502 -17.66 -17.23 10.20
C SER A 502 -17.51 -16.22 11.35
N GLY A 503 -16.97 -15.02 11.11
CA GLY A 503 -16.72 -14.03 12.15
C GLY A 503 -15.56 -14.38 13.07
N TRP A 504 -15.45 -13.67 14.20
CA TRP A 504 -14.35 -13.87 15.15
C TRP A 504 -14.56 -15.03 16.11
N ARG A 505 -15.81 -15.45 16.36
CA ARG A 505 -16.15 -16.43 17.40
C ARG A 505 -15.42 -17.78 17.26
N PRO A 506 -15.30 -18.41 16.06
CA PRO A 506 -14.64 -19.71 15.94
C PRO A 506 -13.15 -19.70 16.22
N ILE A 507 -12.50 -18.54 16.09
CA ILE A 507 -11.04 -18.36 16.26
C ILE A 507 -10.68 -17.48 17.46
N GLU A 508 -11.64 -17.23 18.37
CA GLU A 508 -11.45 -16.30 19.49
C GLU A 508 -10.22 -16.64 20.36
N GLU A 509 -9.97 -17.92 20.62
CA GLU A 509 -8.81 -18.35 21.41
C GLU A 509 -7.48 -18.02 20.69
N ILE A 510 -7.44 -18.09 19.36
CA ILE A 510 -6.27 -17.71 18.59
C ILE A 510 -6.12 -16.19 18.56
N LEU A 511 -7.22 -15.45 18.45
CA LEU A 511 -7.17 -13.99 18.50
C LEU A 511 -6.61 -13.47 19.83
N LYS A 512 -6.82 -14.18 20.95
CA LYS A 512 -6.23 -13.81 22.25
C LYS A 512 -4.70 -13.97 22.28
N LEU A 513 -4.13 -14.83 21.41
CA LEU A 513 -2.68 -15.01 21.30
C LEU A 513 -2.02 -13.94 20.40
N LEU A 514 -2.80 -13.23 19.59
CA LEU A 514 -2.34 -12.18 18.69
C LEU A 514 -2.43 -10.80 19.36
N PRO A 515 -1.58 -9.84 18.98
CA PRO A 515 -1.56 -8.51 19.56
C PRO A 515 -2.91 -7.79 19.52
N GLY A 516 -3.22 -7.06 20.58
CA GLY A 516 -4.38 -6.18 20.70
C GLY A 516 -5.73 -6.87 20.83
N PRO A 517 -6.78 -6.11 21.17
CA PRO A 517 -8.14 -6.60 21.30
C PRO A 517 -8.76 -6.93 19.94
N HIS A 518 -9.92 -7.57 19.99
CA HIS A 518 -10.80 -7.73 18.85
C HIS A 518 -12.21 -7.30 19.20
N SER A 519 -12.96 -6.84 18.21
CA SER A 519 -14.35 -6.43 18.37
C SER A 519 -15.19 -6.79 17.16
N GLU A 520 -16.47 -6.99 17.36
CA GLU A 520 -17.46 -7.19 16.33
C GLU A 520 -18.69 -6.35 16.67
N MET A 521 -19.10 -5.48 15.76
CA MET A 521 -20.25 -4.60 15.90
C MET A 521 -21.20 -4.80 14.73
N LYS A 522 -22.50 -4.92 15.02
CA LYS A 522 -23.58 -4.95 14.02
C LYS A 522 -24.47 -3.74 14.22
N LYS A 523 -24.75 -2.99 13.14
CA LYS A 523 -25.45 -1.71 13.20
C LYS A 523 -26.74 -1.71 12.38
N GLY A 524 -27.79 -1.08 12.89
CA GLY A 524 -28.99 -0.72 12.16
C GLY A 524 -29.93 -1.84 11.78
N ARG A 525 -30.94 -1.49 10.96
CA ARG A 525 -31.97 -2.42 10.44
C ARG A 525 -31.39 -3.52 9.55
N PHE A 526 -30.23 -3.32 8.99
CA PHE A 526 -29.53 -4.26 8.12
C PHE A 526 -28.61 -5.24 8.87
N ALA A 527 -28.54 -5.14 10.20
CA ALA A 527 -27.82 -6.10 11.04
C ALA A 527 -28.36 -7.54 10.96
N SER A 528 -29.58 -7.69 10.46
CA SER A 528 -30.25 -8.98 10.24
C SER A 528 -30.09 -9.53 8.81
N ILE A 529 -29.32 -8.87 7.92
CA ILE A 529 -28.89 -9.53 6.68
C ILE A 529 -28.03 -10.71 7.13
N PRO A 530 -28.36 -11.96 6.72
CA PRO A 530 -27.69 -13.14 7.22
C PRO A 530 -26.18 -13.01 6.98
N SER A 531 -25.42 -12.94 8.06
CA SER A 531 -24.02 -13.30 7.98
C SER A 531 -23.98 -14.79 7.59
N TYR A 532 -23.00 -15.19 6.82
CA TYR A 532 -22.75 -16.54 6.30
C TYR A 532 -22.95 -17.69 7.34
N ASP A 533 -23.04 -17.35 8.63
CA ASP A 533 -23.21 -18.26 9.76
C ASP A 533 -24.54 -19.04 9.82
N THR A 534 -25.58 -18.58 9.11
CA THR A 534 -26.89 -19.22 9.17
C THR A 534 -27.12 -20.26 8.07
N LEU A 535 -26.17 -20.41 7.14
CA LEU A 535 -26.34 -21.24 5.93
C LEU A 535 -25.49 -22.51 5.89
N SER A 536 -24.85 -22.89 7.00
CA SER A 536 -24.09 -24.16 7.07
C SER A 536 -24.98 -25.43 7.04
N GLY A 537 -26.26 -25.31 6.73
CA GLY A 537 -27.21 -26.40 6.69
C GLY A 537 -27.71 -26.86 5.32
N SER A 538 -27.35 -26.19 4.22
CA SER A 538 -27.83 -26.60 2.90
C SER A 538 -26.83 -26.22 1.82
N LEU A 539 -26.14 -27.21 1.32
CA LEU A 539 -25.42 -27.18 0.04
C LEU A 539 -26.39 -26.83 -1.09
N ASN A 540 -26.24 -25.71 -1.68
CA ASN A 540 -26.85 -25.16 -2.87
C ASN A 540 -27.63 -23.87 -2.58
N THR A 541 -26.93 -22.76 -2.67
CA THR A 541 -27.41 -21.56 -3.37
C THR A 541 -26.42 -20.44 -3.16
N SER A 542 -25.81 -19.96 -4.22
CA SER A 542 -25.23 -18.64 -4.31
C SER A 542 -26.31 -17.61 -3.96
N GLU A 543 -26.36 -17.15 -2.70
CA GLU A 543 -27.18 -16.00 -2.35
C GLU A 543 -26.57 -14.75 -3.01
N LYS A 544 -26.91 -14.57 -4.26
CA LYS A 544 -26.95 -13.23 -4.83
C LYS A 544 -27.95 -12.45 -3.98
N LEU A 545 -27.59 -11.26 -3.51
CA LEU A 545 -28.56 -10.27 -3.07
C LEU A 545 -29.72 -10.29 -4.05
N ALA A 546 -30.95 -10.01 -3.61
CA ALA A 546 -32.16 -10.08 -4.46
C ALA A 546 -32.02 -9.43 -5.86
N ASP A 547 -30.98 -8.65 -6.08
CA ASP A 547 -30.61 -7.92 -7.30
C ASP A 547 -29.43 -8.57 -8.08
N GLY A 548 -28.99 -9.76 -7.71
CA GLY A 548 -27.88 -10.47 -8.39
C GLY A 548 -26.48 -9.91 -8.14
N ARG A 549 -26.31 -8.92 -7.26
CA ARG A 549 -25.02 -8.33 -6.90
C ARG A 549 -24.29 -9.17 -5.86
N ARG A 550 -22.94 -9.18 -5.94
CA ARG A 550 -22.09 -9.79 -4.94
C ARG A 550 -22.02 -8.87 -3.70
N SER A 551 -21.87 -9.45 -2.52
CA SER A 551 -21.64 -8.69 -1.30
C SER A 551 -20.27 -8.00 -1.36
N LEU A 552 -20.15 -6.78 -0.84
CA LEU A 552 -18.90 -6.05 -0.85
C LEU A 552 -18.31 -5.93 0.54
N VAL A 553 -17.03 -6.30 0.67
CA VAL A 553 -16.24 -6.22 1.89
C VAL A 553 -15.14 -5.19 1.73
N LEU A 554 -15.08 -4.21 2.63
CA LEU A 554 -13.98 -3.27 2.76
C LEU A 554 -13.00 -3.78 3.82
N VAL A 555 -11.78 -4.12 3.43
CA VAL A 555 -10.71 -4.54 4.33
C VAL A 555 -9.71 -3.40 4.49
N VAL A 556 -9.55 -2.89 5.69
CA VAL A 556 -8.66 -1.75 5.98
C VAL A 556 -7.47 -2.20 6.81
N PHE A 557 -6.27 -1.98 6.30
CA PHE A 557 -5.01 -2.24 6.96
C PHE A 557 -4.45 -0.95 7.57
N ILE A 558 -4.36 -0.90 8.89
CA ILE A 558 -3.80 0.22 9.62
C ILE A 558 -2.32 -0.05 9.88
N GLY A 559 -1.46 0.70 9.23
CA GLY A 559 -0.02 0.51 9.26
C GLY A 559 0.57 -0.09 7.98
N GLY A 560 -0.26 -0.32 6.95
CA GLY A 560 0.17 -0.73 5.63
C GLY A 560 -0.23 -2.14 5.22
N VAL A 561 -0.30 -2.36 3.90
CA VAL A 561 -0.58 -3.65 3.26
C VAL A 561 0.45 -3.90 2.17
N THR A 562 0.80 -5.16 1.94
CA THR A 562 1.70 -5.58 0.86
C THR A 562 0.92 -5.96 -0.40
N PHE A 563 1.56 -5.90 -1.58
CA PHE A 563 0.93 -6.38 -2.82
C PHE A 563 0.63 -7.88 -2.78
N ALA A 564 1.46 -8.68 -2.11
CA ALA A 564 1.17 -10.11 -1.93
C ALA A 564 -0.12 -10.36 -1.13
N GLU A 565 -0.39 -9.56 -0.09
CA GLU A 565 -1.65 -9.61 0.64
C GLU A 565 -2.83 -9.19 -0.24
N ILE A 566 -2.67 -8.17 -1.07
CA ILE A 566 -3.70 -7.74 -2.03
C ILE A 566 -3.97 -8.85 -3.04
N SER A 567 -2.93 -9.49 -3.58
CA SER A 567 -3.08 -10.64 -4.48
C SER A 567 -3.82 -11.80 -3.83
N ALA A 568 -3.52 -12.09 -2.56
CA ALA A 568 -4.24 -13.12 -1.79
C ALA A 568 -5.74 -12.77 -1.60
N LEU A 569 -6.08 -11.50 -1.38
CA LEU A 569 -7.48 -11.06 -1.28
C LEU A 569 -8.21 -11.15 -2.62
N ARG A 570 -7.57 -10.78 -3.72
CA ARG A 570 -8.11 -10.96 -5.08
C ARG A 570 -8.35 -12.42 -5.39
N PHE A 571 -7.42 -13.28 -5.01
CA PHE A 571 -7.56 -14.73 -5.15
C PHE A 571 -8.78 -15.26 -4.38
N LEU A 572 -8.96 -14.87 -3.10
CA LEU A 572 -10.13 -15.26 -2.31
C LEU A 572 -11.44 -14.81 -2.96
N SER A 573 -11.48 -13.58 -3.48
CA SER A 573 -12.67 -13.04 -4.14
C SER A 573 -13.00 -13.74 -5.47
N SER A 574 -12.01 -14.29 -6.15
CA SER A 574 -12.16 -14.96 -7.46
C SER A 574 -12.54 -16.43 -7.37
N GLN A 575 -12.46 -17.06 -6.19
CA GLN A 575 -12.76 -18.48 -6.03
C GLN A 575 -14.23 -18.81 -6.30
N GLU A 576 -14.48 -19.96 -6.93
CA GLU A 576 -15.83 -20.47 -7.17
C GLU A 576 -16.58 -20.65 -5.85
N GLY A 577 -17.82 -20.18 -5.79
CA GLY A 577 -18.66 -20.24 -4.58
C GLY A 577 -18.46 -19.08 -3.60
N MET A 578 -17.54 -18.15 -3.85
CA MET A 578 -17.43 -16.92 -3.07
C MET A 578 -18.40 -15.85 -3.57
N ALA A 579 -19.25 -15.36 -2.67
CA ALA A 579 -20.34 -14.43 -2.99
C ALA A 579 -19.98 -12.97 -2.66
N TYR A 580 -18.69 -12.63 -2.57
CA TYR A 580 -18.26 -11.28 -2.20
C TYR A 580 -17.12 -10.74 -3.07
N ASP A 581 -17.11 -9.44 -3.23
CA ASP A 581 -15.98 -8.67 -3.76
C ASP A 581 -15.25 -7.96 -2.63
N VAL A 582 -13.97 -7.69 -2.81
CA VAL A 582 -13.13 -7.04 -1.79
C VAL A 582 -12.58 -5.73 -2.33
N ILE A 583 -12.66 -4.68 -1.51
CA ILE A 583 -11.89 -3.45 -1.67
C ILE A 583 -10.91 -3.35 -0.51
N VAL A 584 -9.68 -3.01 -0.81
CA VAL A 584 -8.62 -2.83 0.17
C VAL A 584 -8.42 -1.35 0.46
N GLY A 585 -8.54 -0.97 1.73
CA GLY A 585 -8.11 0.34 2.23
C GLY A 585 -6.80 0.19 3.00
N THR A 586 -5.88 1.12 2.86
CA THR A 586 -4.60 1.05 3.58
C THR A 586 -4.05 2.43 3.91
N THR A 587 -3.33 2.54 5.00
CA THR A 587 -2.57 3.77 5.32
C THR A 587 -1.50 4.03 4.28
N LYS A 588 -0.83 2.98 3.79
CA LYS A 588 0.15 3.00 2.70
C LYS A 588 0.35 1.58 2.16
N ILE A 589 0.72 1.43 0.90
CA ILE A 589 1.28 0.16 0.42
C ILE A 589 2.72 0.09 0.91
N VAL A 590 3.09 -1.06 1.49
CA VAL A 590 4.39 -1.29 2.11
C VAL A 590 5.00 -2.61 1.65
N ASN A 591 6.31 -2.69 1.77
CA ASN A 591 7.09 -3.93 1.74
C ASN A 591 8.06 -3.94 2.94
N GLY A 592 8.84 -4.99 3.10
CA GLY A 592 9.75 -5.10 4.24
C GLY A 592 10.72 -3.93 4.35
N LYS A 593 11.21 -3.42 3.21
CA LYS A 593 12.12 -2.26 3.19
C LYS A 593 11.40 -0.99 3.67
N THR A 594 10.31 -0.62 3.01
CA THR A 594 9.59 0.64 3.32
C THR A 594 9.02 0.66 4.72
N LEU A 595 8.58 -0.51 5.23
CA LEU A 595 8.08 -0.65 6.59
C LEU A 595 9.20 -0.46 7.62
N ILE A 596 10.37 -1.08 7.43
CA ILE A 596 11.52 -0.90 8.33
C ILE A 596 12.04 0.53 8.27
N GLU A 597 12.14 1.12 7.07
CA GLU A 597 12.59 2.52 6.89
C GLU A 597 11.68 3.53 7.59
N SER A 598 10.40 3.21 7.82
CA SER A 598 9.50 4.07 8.59
C SER A 598 9.92 4.25 10.06
N PHE A 599 10.70 3.31 10.60
CA PHE A 599 11.24 3.38 11.97
C PHE A 599 12.61 4.08 12.07
N PHE A 600 13.19 4.46 10.93
CA PHE A 600 14.45 5.21 10.94
C PHE A 600 14.20 6.65 11.41
N ASP A 601 14.96 7.08 12.41
CA ASP A 601 15.04 8.49 12.72
C ASP A 601 16.10 9.12 11.80
N LYS A 602 15.70 10.13 11.06
CA LYS A 602 16.66 11.04 10.44
C LYS A 602 17.27 11.84 11.59
N LEU A 603 18.45 11.44 12.04
CA LEU A 603 19.28 12.30 12.88
C LEU A 603 19.42 13.59 12.09
N GLY A 604 18.88 14.69 12.64
CA GLY A 604 18.77 15.96 11.95
C GLY A 604 20.11 16.37 11.33
N GLY A 605 20.11 16.55 10.00
CA GLY A 605 21.12 17.25 9.27
C GLY A 605 20.84 18.75 9.32
#